data_19b995e12568260701fbfa43b9c78809
#
_entry.id   19b995e12568260701fbfa43b9c78809
#
_cell.length_a   1.000
_cell.length_b   1.000
_cell.length_c   1.000
_cell.angle_alpha   90.00
_cell.angle_beta   90.00
_cell.angle_gamma   90.00
#
_symmetry.space_group_name_H-M   'P 1'
#
loop_
_entity.id
_entity.type
_entity.pdbx_description
1 polymer ?
#
loop_
_entity_poly.entity_id
_entity_poly.type
_entity_poly.pdbx_seq_one_letter_code
_entity_poly.pdbx_strand_id
1 'polypeptide(L)'
;MINCEIMRFIVCVKQVPDTTEVKIDPETNTLIREGVPSILNPFDQFALEEAIKIRQEGDEIIVISMGPPQAKKALMKCLALGADKAILLSDKAFAGADTWATSYTLTQCIRKIGDFSIVFCGLQAIDGDTA
;
A
#
# COMPACT_ATOMS: atom_id res chain seq x y z
N MET A 1 -12.13 0.15 -36.06
CA MET A 1 -12.56 0.09 -34.64
C MET A 1 -11.32 -0.09 -33.77
N ILE A 2 -11.00 0.89 -32.96
CA ILE A 2 -9.89 0.76 -32.01
C ILE A 2 -10.46 0.01 -30.82
N ASN A 3 -10.02 -1.25 -30.61
CA ASN A 3 -10.29 -1.97 -29.39
C ASN A 3 -9.47 -1.28 -28.28
N CYS A 4 -10.08 -0.40 -27.51
CA CYS A 4 -9.53 0.03 -26.24
C CYS A 4 -9.61 -1.18 -25.29
N GLU A 5 -8.50 -1.88 -25.10
CA GLU A 5 -8.41 -2.90 -24.06
C GLU A 5 -8.58 -2.21 -22.71
N ILE A 6 -9.53 -2.69 -21.92
CA ILE A 6 -9.71 -2.26 -20.53
C ILE A 6 -8.46 -2.67 -19.76
N MET A 7 -7.81 -1.69 -19.12
CA MET A 7 -6.62 -1.91 -18.32
C MET A 7 -6.98 -2.14 -16.84
N ARG A 8 -6.22 -3.01 -16.21
CA ARG A 8 -6.28 -3.23 -14.76
C ARG A 8 -4.95 -2.86 -14.15
N PHE A 9 -4.98 -1.87 -13.27
CA PHE A 9 -3.81 -1.41 -12.52
C PHE A 9 -3.83 -1.99 -11.11
N ILE A 10 -2.70 -2.48 -10.66
CA ILE A 10 -2.49 -2.91 -9.28
C ILE A 10 -1.54 -1.93 -8.61
N VAL A 11 -1.89 -1.44 -7.43
CA VAL A 11 -1.06 -0.53 -6.65
C VAL A 11 -0.75 -1.17 -5.32
N CYS A 12 0.54 -1.38 -5.03
CA CYS A 12 1.00 -1.88 -3.75
C CYS A 12 1.11 -0.71 -2.76
N VAL A 13 0.45 -0.83 -1.61
CA VAL A 13 0.44 0.23 -0.59
C VAL A 13 0.74 -0.32 0.78
N LYS A 14 1.31 0.50 1.65
CA LYS A 14 1.61 0.16 3.04
C LYS A 14 1.06 1.22 3.99
N GLN A 15 0.55 0.77 5.14
CA GLN A 15 0.30 1.63 6.28
C GLN A 15 1.58 1.76 7.10
N VAL A 16 1.97 2.98 7.41
CA VAL A 16 3.19 3.30 8.18
C VAL A 16 2.84 4.22 9.35
N PRO A 17 3.62 4.22 10.43
CA PRO A 17 3.48 5.24 11.47
C PRO A 17 3.74 6.64 10.90
N ASP A 18 2.99 7.63 11.37
CA ASP A 18 3.24 9.04 11.02
C ASP A 18 4.49 9.53 11.77
N THR A 19 5.62 9.54 11.08
CA THR A 19 6.90 9.93 11.66
C THR A 19 7.00 11.43 11.98
N THR A 20 6.06 12.25 11.50
CA THR A 20 6.03 13.68 11.82
C THR A 20 5.51 13.95 13.22
N GLU A 21 4.79 12.99 13.83
CA GLU A 21 4.22 13.09 15.17
C GLU A 21 4.99 12.28 16.24
N VAL A 22 6.19 11.81 15.92
CA VAL A 22 6.99 11.01 16.86
C VAL A 22 7.46 11.87 18.02
N LYS A 23 7.07 11.50 19.24
CA LYS A 23 7.56 12.10 20.49
C LYS A 23 8.75 11.32 21.02
N ILE A 24 9.75 12.03 21.52
CA ILE A 24 10.89 11.45 22.22
C ILE A 24 10.55 11.44 23.70
N ASP A 25 10.72 10.30 24.36
CA ASP A 25 10.67 10.21 25.81
C ASP A 25 11.90 10.94 26.40
N PRO A 26 11.70 12.03 27.17
CA PRO A 26 12.82 12.80 27.70
C PRO A 26 13.64 12.04 28.76
N GLU A 27 13.08 10.99 29.38
CA GLU A 27 13.78 10.21 30.41
C GLU A 27 14.66 9.11 29.81
N THR A 28 14.17 8.43 28.76
CA THR A 28 14.87 7.29 28.15
C THR A 28 15.56 7.64 26.84
N ASN A 29 15.30 8.82 26.29
CA ASN A 29 15.76 9.29 24.97
C ASN A 29 15.40 8.31 23.83
N THR A 30 14.30 7.59 24.00
CA THR A 30 13.75 6.65 23.02
C THR A 30 12.47 7.18 22.39
N LEU A 31 12.18 6.70 21.19
CA LEU A 31 10.95 7.05 20.48
C LEU A 31 9.71 6.45 21.16
N ILE A 32 8.77 7.31 21.55
CA ILE A 32 7.46 6.87 22.03
C ILE A 32 6.64 6.44 20.80
N ARG A 33 6.48 5.14 20.63
CA ARG A 33 5.67 4.57 19.52
C ARG A 33 4.20 4.40 19.88
N GLU A 34 3.89 4.47 21.16
CA GLU A 34 2.52 4.35 21.65
C GLU A 34 1.71 5.60 21.31
N GLY A 35 0.58 5.43 20.64
CA GLY A 35 -0.30 6.54 20.25
C GLY A 35 0.11 7.29 18.97
N VAL A 36 1.16 6.86 18.26
CA VAL A 36 1.52 7.44 16.96
C VAL A 36 0.45 7.06 15.93
N PRO A 37 -0.21 8.03 15.28
CA PRO A 37 -1.17 7.72 14.23
C PRO A 37 -0.50 7.00 13.06
N SER A 38 -1.25 6.14 12.40
CA SER A 38 -0.79 5.46 11.19
C SER A 38 -1.40 6.11 9.96
N ILE A 39 -0.58 6.26 8.94
CA ILE A 39 -0.95 6.88 7.66
C ILE A 39 -0.67 5.93 6.49
N LEU A 40 -1.26 6.24 5.35
CA LEU A 40 -0.83 5.66 4.08
C LEU A 40 0.59 6.15 3.77
N ASN A 41 1.49 5.23 3.44
CA ASN A 41 2.87 5.58 3.07
C ASN A 41 2.85 6.63 1.94
N PRO A 42 3.51 7.79 2.12
CA PRO A 42 3.45 8.89 1.15
C PRO A 42 3.91 8.50 -0.26
N PHE A 43 4.95 7.69 -0.39
CA PHE A 43 5.43 7.23 -1.70
C PHE A 43 4.41 6.34 -2.40
N ASP A 44 3.65 5.55 -1.66
CA ASP A 44 2.60 4.69 -2.21
C ASP A 44 1.38 5.52 -2.63
N GLN A 45 1.12 6.63 -1.93
CA GLN A 45 0.09 7.57 -2.35
C GLN A 45 0.42 8.17 -3.72
N PHE A 46 1.67 8.53 -3.99
CA PHE A 46 2.09 8.99 -5.32
C PHE A 46 1.89 7.92 -6.39
N ALA A 47 2.19 6.66 -6.08
CA ALA A 47 1.95 5.55 -6.99
C ALA A 47 0.45 5.42 -7.34
N LEU A 48 -0.43 5.53 -6.34
CA LEU A 48 -1.88 5.51 -6.55
C LEU A 48 -2.35 6.72 -7.37
N GLU A 49 -1.87 7.91 -7.06
CA GLU A 49 -2.21 9.14 -7.78
C GLU A 49 -1.80 9.06 -9.26
N GLU A 50 -0.65 8.46 -9.56
CA GLU A 50 -0.24 8.25 -10.95
C GLU A 50 -1.15 7.26 -11.67
N ALA A 51 -1.56 6.18 -11.04
CA ALA A 51 -2.51 5.23 -11.60
C ALA A 51 -3.87 5.91 -11.90
N ILE A 52 -4.36 6.75 -10.96
CA ILE A 52 -5.59 7.52 -11.14
C ILE A 52 -5.48 8.49 -12.31
N LYS A 53 -4.35 9.17 -12.43
CA LYS A 53 -4.09 10.18 -13.47
C LYS A 53 -4.09 9.59 -14.88
N ILE A 54 -3.55 8.41 -15.08
CA ILE A 54 -3.47 7.77 -16.40
C ILE A 54 -4.68 6.90 -16.73
N ARG A 55 -5.53 6.60 -15.74
CA ARG A 55 -6.74 5.79 -15.92
C ARG A 55 -7.68 6.40 -16.94
N GLN A 56 -8.25 5.56 -17.78
CA GLN A 56 -9.32 5.90 -18.71
C GLN A 56 -10.65 5.26 -18.28
N GLU A 57 -11.72 5.64 -18.95
CA GLU A 57 -13.04 5.08 -18.69
C GLU A 57 -13.03 3.54 -18.90
N GLY A 58 -13.54 2.82 -17.93
CA GLY A 58 -13.56 1.35 -17.92
C GLY A 58 -12.35 0.70 -17.25
N ASP A 59 -11.24 1.41 -17.06
CA ASP A 59 -10.07 0.88 -16.36
C ASP A 59 -10.35 0.66 -14.87
N GLU A 60 -9.71 -0.35 -14.29
CA GLU A 60 -9.87 -0.73 -12.89
C GLU A 60 -8.56 -0.54 -12.11
N ILE A 61 -8.64 0.10 -10.95
CA ILE A 61 -7.51 0.24 -10.00
C ILE A 61 -7.79 -0.61 -8.77
N ILE A 62 -6.91 -1.58 -8.51
CA ILE A 62 -6.95 -2.44 -7.33
C ILE A 62 -5.74 -2.12 -6.45
N VAL A 63 -5.98 -1.69 -5.23
CA VAL A 63 -4.92 -1.51 -4.23
C VAL A 63 -4.77 -2.77 -3.40
N ILE A 64 -3.54 -3.18 -3.16
CA ILE A 64 -3.22 -4.33 -2.31
C ILE A 64 -2.26 -3.91 -1.20
N SER A 65 -2.44 -4.46 -0.02
CA SER A 65 -1.55 -4.25 1.11
C SER A 65 -1.38 -5.53 1.90
N MET A 66 -0.18 -5.77 2.39
CA MET A 66 0.12 -6.81 3.36
C MET A 66 0.38 -6.16 4.71
N GLY A 67 -0.39 -6.55 5.72
CA GLY A 67 -0.26 -5.95 7.05
C GLY A 67 -1.28 -6.44 8.05
N PRO A 68 -1.24 -5.90 9.28
CA PRO A 68 -2.22 -6.24 10.30
C PRO A 68 -3.61 -5.69 9.94
N PRO A 69 -4.68 -6.15 10.62
CA PRO A 69 -6.05 -5.69 10.35
C PRO A 69 -6.23 -4.17 10.36
N GLN A 70 -5.44 -3.45 11.14
CA GLN A 70 -5.45 -1.99 11.22
C GLN A 70 -5.06 -1.31 9.89
N ALA A 71 -4.31 -1.99 9.02
CA ALA A 71 -3.94 -1.48 7.69
C ALA A 71 -5.16 -1.24 6.79
N LYS A 72 -6.33 -1.77 7.16
CA LYS A 72 -7.60 -1.44 6.52
C LYS A 72 -7.84 0.07 6.42
N LYS A 73 -7.36 0.86 7.38
CA LYS A 73 -7.49 2.32 7.38
C LYS A 73 -6.83 2.97 6.16
N ALA A 74 -5.60 2.54 5.84
CA ALA A 74 -4.88 3.04 4.66
C ALA A 74 -5.60 2.64 3.37
N LEU A 75 -6.11 1.42 3.30
CA LEU A 75 -6.89 0.95 2.14
C LEU A 75 -8.19 1.74 1.95
N MET A 76 -8.88 2.06 3.02
CA MET A 76 -10.08 2.91 2.95
C MET A 76 -9.75 4.31 2.41
N LYS A 77 -8.59 4.87 2.78
CA LYS A 77 -8.11 6.13 2.19
C LYS A 77 -7.86 5.98 0.69
N CYS A 78 -7.27 4.88 0.25
CA CYS A 78 -7.05 4.61 -1.17
C CYS A 78 -8.37 4.56 -1.95
N LEU A 79 -9.41 3.92 -1.40
CA LEU A 79 -10.74 3.90 -2.02
C LEU A 79 -11.34 5.31 -2.10
N ALA A 80 -11.20 6.11 -1.05
CA ALA A 80 -11.66 7.50 -1.05
C ALA A 80 -10.90 8.38 -2.06
N LEU A 81 -9.65 8.08 -2.37
CA LEU A 81 -8.84 8.77 -3.37
C LEU A 81 -9.20 8.38 -4.81
N GLY A 82 -9.85 7.24 -5.01
CA GLY A 82 -10.32 6.82 -6.34
C GLY A 82 -9.96 5.41 -6.78
N ALA A 83 -9.39 4.57 -5.91
CA ALA A 83 -9.24 3.15 -6.20
C ALA A 83 -10.63 2.47 -6.25
N ASP A 84 -10.77 1.46 -7.11
CA ASP A 84 -12.03 0.74 -7.28
C ASP A 84 -12.18 -0.41 -6.29
N LYS A 85 -11.08 -1.09 -5.97
CA LYS A 85 -11.04 -2.22 -5.05
C LYS A 85 -9.83 -2.15 -4.14
N ALA A 86 -9.95 -2.74 -2.95
CA ALA A 86 -8.87 -2.84 -1.99
C ALA A 86 -8.81 -4.26 -1.41
N ILE A 87 -7.60 -4.82 -1.35
CA ILE A 87 -7.34 -6.16 -0.82
C ILE A 87 -6.33 -6.06 0.30
N LEU A 88 -6.69 -6.55 1.47
CA LEU A 88 -5.78 -6.69 2.61
C LEU A 88 -5.35 -8.14 2.77
N LEU A 89 -4.05 -8.37 2.70
CA LEU A 89 -3.42 -9.64 3.04
C LEU A 89 -3.02 -9.57 4.51
N SER A 90 -3.73 -10.26 5.37
CA SER A 90 -3.51 -10.21 6.82
C SER A 90 -3.50 -11.61 7.42
N ASP A 91 -2.37 -11.96 8.03
CA ASP A 91 -2.19 -13.19 8.79
C ASP A 91 -1.13 -12.94 9.88
N LYS A 92 -1.26 -13.61 11.02
CA LYS A 92 -0.26 -13.54 12.09
C LYS A 92 1.11 -14.04 11.63
N ALA A 93 1.14 -14.98 10.69
CA ALA A 93 2.38 -15.51 10.10
C ALA A 93 3.18 -14.47 9.31
N PHE A 94 2.56 -13.34 8.92
CA PHE A 94 3.24 -12.27 8.19
C PHE A 94 4.03 -11.33 9.11
N ALA A 95 3.84 -11.43 10.42
CA ALA A 95 4.57 -10.60 11.38
C ALA A 95 6.09 -10.83 11.27
N GLY A 96 6.85 -9.75 11.09
CA GLY A 96 8.31 -9.85 10.94
C GLY A 96 8.79 -10.32 9.58
N ALA A 97 7.92 -10.41 8.58
CA ALA A 97 8.32 -10.74 7.21
C ALA A 97 9.33 -9.71 6.68
N ASP A 98 10.39 -10.21 6.07
CA ASP A 98 11.37 -9.39 5.35
C ASP A 98 10.84 -8.97 3.97
N THR A 99 11.64 -8.21 3.22
CA THR A 99 11.26 -7.73 1.88
C THR A 99 11.03 -8.87 0.90
N TRP A 100 11.79 -9.96 1.02
CA TRP A 100 11.61 -11.15 0.18
C TRP A 100 10.25 -11.83 0.43
N ALA A 101 9.94 -12.12 1.68
CA ALA A 101 8.68 -12.75 2.06
C ALA A 101 7.47 -11.86 1.70
N THR A 102 7.60 -10.56 1.90
CA THR A 102 6.58 -9.57 1.54
C THR A 102 6.35 -9.55 0.04
N SER A 103 7.39 -9.43 -0.77
CA SER A 103 7.27 -9.40 -2.24
C SER A 103 6.74 -10.73 -2.79
N TYR A 104 7.13 -11.85 -2.22
CA TYR A 104 6.58 -13.15 -2.58
C TYR A 104 5.06 -13.23 -2.33
N THR A 105 4.61 -12.80 -1.16
CA THR A 105 3.20 -12.81 -0.77
C THR A 105 2.37 -11.89 -1.68
N LEU A 106 2.85 -10.66 -1.93
CA LEU A 106 2.21 -9.73 -2.86
C LEU A 106 2.13 -10.31 -4.27
N THR A 107 3.21 -10.96 -4.73
CA THR A 107 3.24 -11.62 -6.05
C THR A 107 2.17 -12.71 -6.17
N GLN A 108 1.97 -13.52 -5.13
CA GLN A 108 0.91 -14.53 -5.14
C GLN A 108 -0.48 -13.89 -5.23
N CYS A 109 -0.70 -12.78 -4.54
CA CYS A 109 -1.94 -12.03 -4.63
C CYS A 109 -2.16 -11.49 -6.06
N ILE A 110 -1.14 -10.87 -6.64
CA ILE A 110 -1.20 -10.33 -8.01
C ILE A 110 -1.50 -11.43 -9.02
N ARG A 111 -0.85 -12.58 -8.91
CA ARG A 111 -1.12 -13.74 -9.78
C ARG A 111 -2.55 -14.25 -9.64
N LYS A 112 -3.10 -14.24 -8.43
CA LYS A 112 -4.48 -14.65 -8.17
C LYS A 112 -5.49 -13.66 -8.73
N ILE A 113 -5.20 -12.36 -8.70
CA ILE A 113 -6.03 -11.33 -9.34
C ILE A 113 -6.05 -11.56 -10.86
N GLY A 114 -4.90 -11.86 -11.46
CA GLY A 114 -4.77 -12.10 -12.91
C GLY A 114 -5.12 -10.88 -13.77
N ASP A 115 -4.90 -11.00 -15.07
CA ASP A 115 -5.29 -10.02 -16.09
C ASP A 115 -4.97 -8.57 -15.74
N PHE A 116 -3.80 -8.32 -15.13
CA PHE A 116 -3.32 -6.99 -14.83
C PHE A 116 -2.43 -6.45 -15.96
N SER A 117 -2.48 -5.15 -16.16
CA SER A 117 -1.70 -4.45 -17.18
C SER A 117 -0.42 -3.84 -16.60
N ILE A 118 -0.52 -3.17 -15.46
CA ILE A 118 0.59 -2.47 -14.80
C ILE A 118 0.49 -2.68 -13.29
N VAL A 119 1.65 -2.84 -12.65
CA VAL A 119 1.80 -2.81 -11.19
C VAL A 119 2.57 -1.54 -10.82
N PHE A 120 1.98 -0.72 -9.94
CA PHE A 120 2.58 0.48 -9.39
C PHE A 120 3.07 0.21 -7.98
N CYS A 121 4.27 0.65 -7.69
CA CYS A 121 4.85 0.62 -6.34
C CYS A 121 5.42 2.01 -6.02
N GLY A 122 5.35 2.40 -4.74
CA GLY A 122 6.09 3.55 -4.25
C GLY A 122 7.60 3.27 -4.25
N LEU A 123 8.39 4.32 -4.01
CA LEU A 123 9.85 4.19 -3.96
C LEU A 123 10.30 3.31 -2.79
N GLN A 124 9.75 3.57 -1.61
CA GLN A 124 10.11 2.86 -0.36
C GLN A 124 9.08 3.12 0.74
N ALA A 125 9.11 2.32 1.80
CA ALA A 125 8.34 2.58 3.01
C ALA A 125 9.15 3.48 3.96
N ILE A 126 8.53 4.56 4.45
CA ILE A 126 9.22 5.55 5.31
C ILE A 126 9.57 5.05 6.71
N ASP A 127 8.95 3.96 7.17
CA ASP A 127 9.19 3.37 8.49
C ASP A 127 10.40 2.43 8.53
N GLY A 128 10.61 1.66 7.48
CA GLY A 128 11.69 0.68 7.38
C GLY A 128 12.77 1.04 6.39
N ASP A 129 12.60 2.12 5.66
CA ASP A 129 13.52 2.60 4.60
C ASP A 129 13.87 1.51 3.57
N THR A 130 12.92 0.61 3.31
CA THR A 130 13.04 -0.53 2.40
C THR A 130 12.05 -0.40 1.25
N ALA A 131 12.51 -0.78 0.07
CA ALA A 131 11.69 -0.82 -1.14
C ALA A 131 10.79 -2.06 -1.17
#